data_7187c1c172201b489a0f72efad423d5a
#
_entry.id   7187c1c172201b489a0f72efad423d5a
#
_cell.length_a   1.000
_cell.length_b   1.000
_cell.length_c   1.000
_cell.angle_alpha   90.00
_cell.angle_beta   90.00
_cell.angle_gamma   90.00
#
_symmetry.space_group_name_H-M   'P 1'
#
loop_
_entity.id
_entity.type
_entity.pdbx_description
1 polymer ?
#
loop_
_entity_poly.entity_id
_entity_poly.type
_entity_poly.pdbx_seq_one_letter_code
_entity_poly.pdbx_strand_id
1 'polypeptide(L)'
;MRWPNIVDAGAGEAARAAVKGQGEIMRVVLAQPRGFCAGVERAIEIVERALEKYGPPIYVRHEIVHNRHVVERLRAKGAHFVDEIDEIPPGAVTIFSGHGVASAIETRAEDRGLPVIDATCPLVSKVHIEGQRYANQGREIILIGHAKHPEIVGTMGRISGRVHLISTPEEVARLDVADPEKLAFITQTTLSVDDTRAVIEALKERFPSIVGPDTKDICYATQNRQRAARELARLVDVVLVVGAPNSSNSNRLREIAAESGVASYLIEDARALDARWLDGASAVGITAGASAPAVLVEDLIARLSELATIELSVLPGVTENVRFRMPPQLADVAGDSERE
;
A
#
# COMPACT_ATOMS: atom_id res chain seq x y z
N MET A 1 9.25 -3.77 -23.76
CA MET A 1 9.35 -2.36 -24.24
C MET A 1 10.79 -1.90 -24.17
N ARG A 2 11.36 -1.46 -25.30
CA ARG A 2 12.71 -0.89 -25.35
C ARG A 2 12.59 0.63 -25.09
N TRP A 3 13.31 1.14 -24.12
CA TRP A 3 13.40 2.56 -23.84
C TRP A 3 14.23 3.27 -24.94
N PRO A 4 13.79 4.42 -25.47
CA PRO A 4 14.61 5.19 -26.40
C PRO A 4 15.68 5.97 -25.65
N ASN A 5 16.91 6.03 -26.19
CA ASN A 5 17.93 6.99 -25.84
C ASN A 5 17.44 8.38 -26.23
N ILE A 6 17.06 9.21 -25.26
CA ILE A 6 16.68 10.61 -25.53
C ILE A 6 17.94 11.47 -25.42
N VAL A 7 18.44 11.86 -26.56
CA VAL A 7 19.40 12.98 -26.71
C VAL A 7 18.65 14.09 -27.43
N ASP A 8 18.65 15.27 -26.82
CA ASP A 8 18.38 16.59 -27.37
C ASP A 8 16.96 17.10 -27.58
N ALA A 9 16.61 18.16 -26.82
CA ALA A 9 16.03 19.40 -27.35
C ALA A 9 15.91 20.49 -26.26
N GLY A 10 16.46 21.67 -26.56
CA GLY A 10 16.67 22.82 -25.71
C GLY A 10 15.45 23.39 -24.95
N ALA A 11 15.68 23.81 -23.71
CA ALA A 11 14.78 24.60 -22.88
C ALA A 11 15.56 25.65 -22.06
N GLY A 12 14.91 26.75 -21.82
CA GLY A 12 15.41 28.06 -21.48
C GLY A 12 16.31 28.24 -20.25
N GLU A 13 17.14 29.24 -20.32
CA GLU A 13 18.24 29.64 -19.41
C GLU A 13 17.83 29.99 -17.95
N ALA A 14 16.56 30.21 -17.66
CA ALA A 14 16.13 30.67 -16.34
C ALA A 14 15.97 29.56 -15.26
N ALA A 15 15.85 28.28 -15.65
CA ALA A 15 15.77 27.15 -14.72
C ALA A 15 17.14 26.54 -14.37
N ARG A 16 18.21 26.97 -15.01
CA ARG A 16 19.57 26.43 -14.84
C ARG A 16 20.36 26.99 -13.65
N ALA A 17 19.82 27.94 -12.92
CA ALA A 17 20.57 28.66 -11.88
C ALA A 17 20.69 27.94 -10.53
N ALA A 18 20.05 26.81 -10.31
CA ALA A 18 20.04 26.09 -9.00
C ALA A 18 20.87 24.80 -8.96
N VAL A 19 21.32 24.28 -10.10
CA VAL A 19 22.18 23.06 -10.13
C VAL A 19 23.59 23.46 -10.49
N LYS A 20 24.46 23.59 -9.49
CA LYS A 20 25.90 23.76 -9.69
C LYS A 20 26.49 22.47 -10.23
N GLY A 21 27.02 22.49 -11.46
CA GLY A 21 27.80 21.43 -12.05
C GLY A 21 27.41 21.16 -13.50
N GLN A 22 27.86 22.02 -14.43
CA GLN A 22 27.81 21.69 -15.85
C GLN A 22 28.71 20.47 -16.09
N GLY A 23 28.10 19.28 -16.31
CA GLY A 23 28.79 18.07 -16.74
C GLY A 23 28.63 16.84 -15.83
N GLU A 24 28.10 16.96 -14.62
CA GLU A 24 27.86 15.80 -13.78
C GLU A 24 26.54 15.10 -14.15
N ILE A 25 26.65 13.82 -14.47
CA ILE A 25 25.49 12.96 -14.74
C ILE A 25 24.94 12.51 -13.40
N MET A 26 23.68 12.83 -13.12
CA MET A 26 22.97 12.33 -11.94
C MET A 26 22.54 10.89 -12.16
N ARG A 27 22.99 9.96 -11.31
CA ARG A 27 22.54 8.58 -11.35
C ARG A 27 21.14 8.47 -10.76
N VAL A 28 20.20 7.87 -11.50
CA VAL A 28 18.85 7.57 -11.01
C VAL A 28 18.71 6.06 -10.92
N VAL A 29 18.49 5.55 -9.70
CA VAL A 29 18.39 4.13 -9.41
C VAL A 29 16.95 3.79 -9.01
N LEU A 30 16.32 2.87 -9.72
CA LEU A 30 14.96 2.41 -9.43
C LEU A 30 14.98 1.17 -8.54
N ALA A 31 14.22 1.16 -7.45
CA ALA A 31 14.01 -0.03 -6.65
C ALA A 31 13.27 -1.13 -7.43
N GLN A 32 13.54 -2.40 -7.11
CA GLN A 32 12.82 -3.56 -7.61
C GLN A 32 12.52 -4.53 -6.45
N PRO A 33 11.23 -4.90 -6.17
CA PRO A 33 10.02 -4.37 -6.81
C PRO A 33 9.65 -2.96 -6.34
N ARG A 34 8.79 -2.30 -7.11
CA ARG A 34 8.15 -1.02 -6.78
C ARG A 34 6.77 -0.95 -7.43
N GLY A 35 5.92 0.00 -6.97
CA GLY A 35 4.59 0.23 -7.54
C GLY A 35 3.60 -0.90 -7.22
N PHE A 36 2.58 -1.07 -8.03
CA PHE A 36 1.45 -1.95 -7.76
C PHE A 36 1.82 -3.36 -7.32
N CYS A 37 1.05 -3.89 -6.36
CA CYS A 37 1.07 -5.30 -5.98
C CYS A 37 -0.19 -6.00 -6.51
N ALA A 38 -0.17 -7.33 -6.56
CA ALA A 38 -1.31 -8.12 -7.06
C ALA A 38 -2.64 -7.83 -6.34
N GLY A 39 -2.61 -7.46 -5.05
CA GLY A 39 -3.81 -7.07 -4.31
C GLY A 39 -4.41 -5.76 -4.80
N VAL A 40 -3.56 -4.79 -5.08
CA VAL A 40 -3.95 -3.47 -5.63
C VAL A 40 -4.44 -3.60 -7.06
N GLU A 41 -3.70 -4.30 -7.92
CA GLU A 41 -4.13 -4.55 -9.32
C GLU A 41 -5.50 -5.20 -9.36
N ARG A 42 -5.71 -6.28 -8.57
CA ARG A 42 -7.01 -6.94 -8.47
C ARG A 42 -8.11 -6.00 -8.00
N ALA A 43 -7.87 -5.17 -6.99
CA ALA A 43 -8.89 -4.27 -6.45
C ALA A 43 -9.32 -3.21 -7.48
N ILE A 44 -8.37 -2.66 -8.23
CA ILE A 44 -8.63 -1.71 -9.33
C ILE A 44 -9.41 -2.41 -10.46
N GLU A 45 -8.96 -3.57 -10.88
CA GLU A 45 -9.58 -4.36 -11.94
C GLU A 45 -11.02 -4.76 -11.60
N ILE A 46 -11.33 -5.05 -10.33
CA ILE A 46 -12.69 -5.31 -9.86
C ILE A 46 -13.61 -4.12 -10.15
N VAL A 47 -13.17 -2.89 -9.87
CA VAL A 47 -13.99 -1.69 -10.14
C VAL A 47 -14.17 -1.49 -11.65
N GLU A 48 -13.11 -1.67 -12.45
CA GLU A 48 -13.16 -1.52 -13.91
C GLU A 48 -14.08 -2.55 -14.54
N ARG A 49 -13.95 -3.83 -14.19
CA ARG A 49 -14.85 -4.90 -14.66
C ARG A 49 -16.30 -4.72 -14.20
N ALA A 50 -16.53 -4.17 -12.98
CA ALA A 50 -17.88 -3.86 -12.51
C ALA A 50 -18.50 -2.72 -13.32
N LEU A 51 -17.74 -1.66 -13.65
CA LEU A 51 -18.20 -0.58 -14.52
C LEU A 51 -18.53 -1.09 -15.92
N GLU A 52 -17.75 -2.02 -16.47
CA GLU A 52 -18.02 -2.65 -17.75
C GLU A 52 -19.29 -3.51 -17.73
N LYS A 53 -19.45 -4.34 -16.68
CA LYS A 53 -20.54 -5.31 -16.60
C LYS A 53 -21.89 -4.67 -16.26
N TYR A 54 -21.90 -3.75 -15.32
CA TYR A 54 -23.15 -3.20 -14.77
C TYR A 54 -23.42 -1.77 -15.23
N GLY A 55 -22.43 -1.12 -15.84
CA GLY A 55 -22.51 0.31 -16.18
C GLY A 55 -22.36 1.23 -14.98
N PRO A 56 -22.07 2.53 -15.21
CA PRO A 56 -22.05 3.52 -14.13
C PRO A 56 -23.48 3.88 -13.68
N PRO A 57 -23.70 4.30 -12.42
CA PRO A 57 -22.68 4.43 -11.37
C PRO A 57 -22.41 3.12 -10.63
N ILE A 58 -21.14 2.90 -10.25
CA ILE A 58 -20.72 1.86 -9.31
C ILE A 58 -20.27 2.55 -8.03
N TYR A 59 -20.76 2.10 -6.88
CA TYR A 59 -20.43 2.69 -5.59
C TYR A 59 -19.30 1.92 -4.93
N VAL A 60 -18.27 2.63 -4.48
CA VAL A 60 -17.11 2.05 -3.80
C VAL A 60 -17.04 2.64 -2.39
N ARG A 61 -17.12 1.79 -1.38
CA ARG A 61 -17.00 2.22 0.01
C ARG A 61 -15.53 2.43 0.38
N HIS A 62 -15.18 3.65 0.75
CA HIS A 62 -13.83 4.18 0.91
C HIS A 62 -13.01 4.15 -0.39
N GLU A 63 -11.81 4.71 -0.35
CA GLU A 63 -10.87 4.58 -1.45
C GLU A 63 -10.58 3.10 -1.73
N ILE A 64 -10.64 2.69 -2.99
CA ILE A 64 -10.35 1.30 -3.38
C ILE A 64 -8.93 0.90 -2.96
N VAL A 65 -7.99 1.83 -3.10
CA VAL A 65 -6.61 1.81 -2.62
C VAL A 65 -6.18 3.24 -2.28
N HIS A 66 -5.20 3.41 -1.40
CA HIS A 66 -4.70 4.72 -0.99
C HIS A 66 -3.82 5.34 -2.09
N ASN A 67 -4.46 5.85 -3.14
CA ASN A 67 -3.81 6.62 -4.19
C ASN A 67 -4.81 7.51 -4.92
N ARG A 68 -4.65 8.82 -4.81
CA ARG A 68 -5.53 9.82 -5.40
C ARG A 68 -5.65 9.70 -6.92
N HIS A 69 -4.54 9.48 -7.62
CA HIS A 69 -4.53 9.32 -9.08
C HIS A 69 -5.41 8.14 -9.52
N VAL A 70 -5.35 7.01 -8.81
CA VAL A 70 -6.20 5.84 -9.07
C VAL A 70 -7.66 6.17 -8.82
N VAL A 71 -7.97 6.78 -7.67
CA VAL A 71 -9.34 7.15 -7.29
C VAL A 71 -9.95 8.11 -8.31
N GLU A 72 -9.22 9.15 -8.73
CA GLU A 72 -9.69 10.13 -9.73
C GLU A 72 -9.90 9.50 -11.10
N ARG A 73 -9.00 8.60 -11.53
CA ARG A 73 -9.15 7.84 -12.78
C ARG A 73 -10.44 6.99 -12.78
N LEU A 74 -10.73 6.30 -11.68
CA LEU A 74 -11.94 5.49 -11.55
C LEU A 74 -13.20 6.34 -11.44
N ARG A 75 -13.14 7.50 -10.76
CA ARG A 75 -14.23 8.49 -10.75
C ARG A 75 -14.57 8.97 -12.16
N ALA A 76 -13.56 9.27 -12.97
CA ALA A 76 -13.75 9.68 -14.36
C ALA A 76 -14.42 8.58 -15.23
N LYS A 77 -14.27 7.29 -14.85
CA LYS A 77 -14.93 6.15 -15.47
C LYS A 77 -16.36 5.90 -14.93
N GLY A 78 -16.80 6.62 -13.87
CA GLY A 78 -18.14 6.51 -13.29
C GLY A 78 -18.24 5.76 -11.96
N ALA A 79 -17.11 5.53 -11.27
CA ALA A 79 -17.12 5.02 -9.90
C ALA A 79 -17.42 6.18 -8.91
N HIS A 80 -18.31 5.94 -7.95
CA HIS A 80 -18.65 6.86 -6.88
C HIS A 80 -18.08 6.35 -5.55
N PHE A 81 -17.15 7.11 -4.97
CA PHE A 81 -16.55 6.79 -3.70
C PHE A 81 -17.33 7.45 -2.58
N VAL A 82 -17.76 6.67 -1.60
CA VAL A 82 -18.53 7.09 -0.43
C VAL A 82 -17.84 6.61 0.86
N ASP A 83 -18.06 7.31 1.95
CA ASP A 83 -17.51 6.93 3.25
C ASP A 83 -18.43 5.97 3.98
N GLU A 84 -19.75 6.22 3.92
CA GLU A 84 -20.73 5.43 4.64
C GLU A 84 -21.63 4.64 3.69
N ILE A 85 -21.99 3.43 4.11
CA ILE A 85 -22.87 2.53 3.34
C ILE A 85 -24.25 3.14 3.11
N ASP A 86 -24.65 4.06 3.99
CA ASP A 86 -25.96 4.71 3.94
C ASP A 86 -26.08 5.75 2.82
N GLU A 87 -24.97 6.23 2.30
CA GLU A 87 -24.92 7.12 1.14
C GLU A 87 -25.26 6.42 -0.18
N ILE A 88 -25.21 5.09 -0.19
CA ILE A 88 -25.44 4.28 -1.40
C ILE A 88 -26.94 4.12 -1.63
N PRO A 89 -27.46 4.43 -2.84
CA PRO A 89 -28.87 4.20 -3.17
C PRO A 89 -29.23 2.70 -3.07
N PRO A 90 -30.48 2.37 -2.66
CA PRO A 90 -30.96 0.99 -2.62
C PRO A 90 -30.77 0.29 -3.99
N GLY A 91 -30.29 -0.96 -3.97
CA GLY A 91 -30.09 -1.77 -5.17
C GLY A 91 -28.87 -1.37 -6.03
N ALA A 92 -28.12 -0.34 -5.68
CA ALA A 92 -26.91 0.03 -6.41
C ALA A 92 -25.76 -0.95 -6.17
N VAL A 93 -25.03 -1.30 -7.24
CA VAL A 93 -23.84 -2.16 -7.14
C VAL A 93 -22.78 -1.50 -6.29
N THR A 94 -22.36 -2.22 -5.26
CA THR A 94 -21.48 -1.75 -4.21
C THR A 94 -20.18 -2.55 -4.19
N ILE A 95 -19.04 -1.89 -4.04
CA ILE A 95 -17.74 -2.54 -3.91
C ILE A 95 -17.15 -2.19 -2.55
N PHE A 96 -16.74 -3.21 -1.80
CA PHE A 96 -15.89 -3.02 -0.62
C PHE A 96 -14.44 -2.92 -1.03
N SER A 97 -13.70 -1.96 -0.43
CA SER A 97 -12.31 -1.69 -0.81
C SER A 97 -11.35 -2.83 -0.48
N GLY A 98 -10.15 -2.77 -1.03
CA GLY A 98 -9.08 -3.76 -0.79
C GLY A 98 -8.66 -3.92 0.68
N HIS A 99 -9.00 -2.96 1.54
CA HIS A 99 -8.67 -2.96 2.98
C HIS A 99 -9.58 -3.87 3.82
N GLY A 100 -10.70 -4.33 3.26
CA GLY A 100 -11.72 -5.09 3.99
C GLY A 100 -12.66 -4.21 4.82
N VAL A 101 -13.72 -4.81 5.30
CA VAL A 101 -14.77 -4.15 6.08
C VAL A 101 -15.14 -4.96 7.31
N ALA A 102 -15.68 -4.30 8.34
CA ALA A 102 -16.25 -4.95 9.51
C ALA A 102 -17.52 -5.75 9.12
N SER A 103 -17.82 -6.85 9.85
CA SER A 103 -19.02 -7.67 9.63
C SER A 103 -20.31 -6.86 9.71
N ALA A 104 -20.40 -5.86 10.60
CA ALA A 104 -21.55 -4.98 10.70
C ALA A 104 -21.84 -4.20 9.40
N ILE A 105 -20.81 -3.89 8.61
CA ILE A 105 -20.97 -3.21 7.31
C ILE A 105 -21.54 -4.17 6.27
N GLU A 106 -21.13 -5.43 6.29
CA GLU A 106 -21.72 -6.47 5.42
C GLU A 106 -23.19 -6.67 5.72
N THR A 107 -23.53 -6.91 7.00
CA THR A 107 -24.92 -7.06 7.43
C THR A 107 -25.77 -5.86 7.02
N ARG A 108 -25.23 -4.63 7.21
CA ARG A 108 -25.97 -3.44 6.82
C ARG A 108 -26.15 -3.32 5.30
N ALA A 109 -25.19 -3.73 4.50
CA ALA A 109 -25.34 -3.78 3.04
C ALA A 109 -26.39 -4.81 2.61
N GLU A 110 -26.43 -5.99 3.28
CA GLU A 110 -27.44 -7.02 3.08
C GLU A 110 -28.84 -6.51 3.46
N ASP A 111 -29.01 -5.89 4.64
CA ASP A 111 -30.26 -5.29 5.10
C ASP A 111 -30.80 -4.23 4.13
N ARG A 112 -29.93 -3.53 3.44
CA ARG A 112 -30.26 -2.52 2.43
C ARG A 112 -30.48 -3.11 1.03
N GLY A 113 -30.30 -4.42 0.85
CA GLY A 113 -30.44 -5.09 -0.44
C GLY A 113 -29.42 -4.64 -1.48
N LEU A 114 -28.22 -4.28 -1.06
CA LEU A 114 -27.15 -3.85 -1.98
C LEU A 114 -26.47 -5.07 -2.60
N PRO A 115 -26.35 -5.18 -3.93
CA PRO A 115 -25.47 -6.14 -4.59
C PRO A 115 -24.02 -5.81 -4.28
N VAL A 116 -23.35 -6.64 -3.49
CA VAL A 116 -21.97 -6.39 -3.03
C VAL A 116 -20.97 -7.23 -3.81
N ILE A 117 -19.88 -6.58 -4.24
CA ILE A 117 -18.67 -7.21 -4.76
C ILE A 117 -17.54 -6.91 -3.78
N ASP A 118 -16.95 -7.93 -3.18
CA ASP A 118 -15.89 -7.77 -2.19
C ASP A 118 -14.52 -7.74 -2.89
N ALA A 119 -13.86 -6.56 -2.86
CA ALA A 119 -12.51 -6.39 -3.37
C ALA A 119 -11.42 -6.55 -2.30
N THR A 120 -11.77 -6.98 -1.08
CA THR A 120 -10.80 -7.23 -0.01
C THR A 120 -9.63 -8.06 -0.53
N CYS A 121 -8.42 -7.59 -0.26
CA CYS A 121 -7.20 -8.31 -0.62
C CYS A 121 -7.20 -9.70 0.05
N PRO A 122 -6.93 -10.79 -0.68
CA PRO A 122 -6.90 -12.14 -0.09
C PRO A 122 -5.94 -12.27 1.09
N LEU A 123 -4.88 -11.45 1.16
CA LEU A 123 -3.94 -11.45 2.28
C LEU A 123 -4.53 -10.74 3.52
N VAL A 124 -5.39 -9.75 3.33
CA VAL A 124 -6.18 -9.15 4.42
C VAL A 124 -7.25 -10.13 4.89
N SER A 125 -7.96 -10.79 3.96
CA SER A 125 -8.94 -11.84 4.31
C SER A 125 -8.31 -12.98 5.11
N LYS A 126 -7.05 -13.35 4.82
CA LYS A 126 -6.29 -14.33 5.61
C LYS A 126 -6.15 -13.88 7.06
N VAL A 127 -5.82 -12.62 7.33
CA VAL A 127 -5.70 -12.06 8.68
C VAL A 127 -7.04 -12.10 9.41
N HIS A 128 -8.13 -11.74 8.72
CA HIS A 128 -9.50 -11.83 9.28
C HIS A 128 -9.86 -13.26 9.71
N ILE A 129 -9.61 -14.24 8.83
CA ILE A 129 -9.89 -15.66 9.08
C ILE A 129 -9.04 -16.18 10.25
N GLU A 130 -7.77 -15.80 10.28
CA GLU A 130 -6.86 -16.24 11.33
C GLU A 130 -7.23 -15.65 12.69
N GLY A 131 -7.54 -14.37 12.76
CA GLY A 131 -8.01 -13.71 13.98
C GLY A 131 -9.31 -14.33 14.50
N GLN A 132 -10.29 -14.56 13.61
CA GLN A 132 -11.54 -15.22 13.99
C GLN A 132 -11.33 -16.68 14.44
N ARG A 133 -10.40 -17.42 13.81
CA ARG A 133 -10.02 -18.77 14.23
C ARG A 133 -9.47 -18.79 15.65
N TYR A 134 -8.60 -17.86 16.00
CA TYR A 134 -8.06 -17.74 17.36
C TYR A 134 -9.15 -17.35 18.37
N ALA A 135 -10.03 -16.41 18.01
CA ALA A 135 -11.16 -16.03 18.85
C ALA A 135 -12.11 -17.22 19.13
N ASN A 136 -12.38 -18.05 18.12
CA ASN A 136 -13.19 -19.28 18.27
C ASN A 136 -12.52 -20.33 19.17
N GLN A 137 -11.22 -20.26 19.40
CA GLN A 137 -10.48 -21.08 20.37
C GLN A 137 -10.52 -20.48 21.79
N GLY A 138 -11.31 -19.41 22.00
CA GLY A 138 -11.44 -18.73 23.30
C GLY A 138 -10.21 -17.87 23.65
N ARG A 139 -9.42 -17.43 22.66
CA ARG A 139 -8.26 -16.55 22.87
C ARG A 139 -8.67 -15.08 22.75
N GLU A 140 -8.10 -14.23 23.60
CA GLU A 140 -8.10 -12.80 23.34
C GLU A 140 -7.06 -12.47 22.25
N ILE A 141 -7.38 -11.52 21.40
CA ILE A 141 -6.56 -11.18 20.24
C ILE A 141 -5.77 -9.89 20.50
N ILE A 142 -4.47 -9.94 20.29
CA ILE A 142 -3.62 -8.76 20.22
C ILE A 142 -3.42 -8.43 18.75
N LEU A 143 -4.02 -7.33 18.29
CA LEU A 143 -3.86 -6.84 16.93
C LEU A 143 -2.74 -5.79 16.90
N ILE A 144 -1.67 -6.07 16.18
CA ILE A 144 -0.56 -5.12 15.99
C ILE A 144 -0.88 -4.29 14.76
N GLY A 145 -1.03 -2.96 14.92
CA GLY A 145 -1.39 -2.09 13.81
C GLY A 145 -1.65 -0.64 14.21
N HIS A 146 -1.91 0.20 13.23
CA HIS A 146 -2.16 1.63 13.43
C HIS A 146 -3.66 1.90 13.58
N ALA A 147 -4.04 2.54 14.67
CA ALA A 147 -5.42 2.97 14.92
C ALA A 147 -5.98 3.80 13.75
N LYS A 148 -7.29 3.67 13.49
CA LYS A 148 -8.01 4.36 12.40
C LYS A 148 -7.64 3.93 10.97
N HIS A 149 -6.62 3.09 10.77
CA HIS A 149 -6.38 2.55 9.43
C HIS A 149 -7.57 1.66 9.00
N PRO A 150 -8.10 1.77 7.76
CA PRO A 150 -9.28 1.01 7.32
C PRO A 150 -9.13 -0.51 7.49
N GLU A 151 -7.95 -1.08 7.22
CA GLU A 151 -7.65 -2.50 7.45
C GLU A 151 -7.81 -2.89 8.92
N ILE A 152 -7.37 -2.04 9.85
CA ILE A 152 -7.48 -2.30 11.30
C ILE A 152 -8.94 -2.22 11.74
N VAL A 153 -9.68 -1.21 11.29
CA VAL A 153 -11.12 -1.08 11.59
C VAL A 153 -11.89 -2.30 11.05
N GLY A 154 -11.59 -2.72 9.82
CA GLY A 154 -12.16 -3.91 9.20
C GLY A 154 -11.83 -5.18 10.00
N THR A 155 -10.57 -5.41 10.32
CA THR A 155 -10.09 -6.59 11.05
C THR A 155 -10.69 -6.67 12.45
N MET A 156 -10.70 -5.57 13.22
CA MET A 156 -11.31 -5.54 14.54
C MET A 156 -12.82 -5.85 14.49
N GLY A 157 -13.51 -5.34 13.48
CA GLY A 157 -14.96 -5.58 13.30
C GLY A 157 -15.31 -6.95 12.73
N ARG A 158 -14.32 -7.75 12.32
CA ARG A 158 -14.50 -9.13 11.87
C ARG A 158 -14.33 -10.16 12.97
N ILE A 159 -13.55 -9.83 13.99
CA ILE A 159 -13.18 -10.77 15.04
C ILE A 159 -14.18 -10.65 16.18
N SER A 160 -14.78 -11.78 16.56
CA SER A 160 -15.62 -11.86 17.74
C SER A 160 -14.78 -11.93 19.00
N GLY A 161 -15.25 -11.31 20.09
CA GLY A 161 -14.57 -11.34 21.37
C GLY A 161 -13.66 -10.12 21.60
N ARG A 162 -12.73 -10.24 22.55
CA ARG A 162 -11.89 -9.12 22.97
C ARG A 162 -10.66 -8.98 22.07
N VAL A 163 -10.51 -7.80 21.46
CA VAL A 163 -9.36 -7.43 20.63
C VAL A 163 -8.68 -6.24 21.24
N HIS A 164 -7.38 -6.37 21.50
CA HIS A 164 -6.50 -5.29 21.96
C HIS A 164 -5.68 -4.79 20.79
N LEU A 165 -5.70 -3.49 20.56
CA LEU A 165 -4.87 -2.87 19.52
C LEU A 165 -3.62 -2.26 20.16
N ILE A 166 -2.46 -2.61 19.62
CA ILE A 166 -1.16 -2.05 20.00
C ILE A 166 -0.33 -1.74 18.75
N SER A 167 0.63 -0.85 18.87
CA SER A 167 1.55 -0.46 17.80
C SER A 167 3.02 -0.46 18.21
N THR A 168 3.32 -0.43 19.50
CA THR A 168 4.70 -0.34 20.01
C THR A 168 4.99 -1.37 21.12
N PRO A 169 6.28 -1.72 21.35
CA PRO A 169 6.67 -2.60 22.44
C PRO A 169 6.27 -2.06 23.84
N GLU A 170 6.27 -0.74 24.04
CA GLU A 170 5.93 -0.11 25.33
C GLU A 170 4.45 -0.30 25.68
N GLU A 171 3.57 -0.42 24.68
CA GLU A 171 2.14 -0.68 24.88
C GLU A 171 1.89 -2.10 25.37
N VAL A 172 2.79 -3.04 25.08
CA VAL A 172 2.71 -4.42 25.58
C VAL A 172 2.67 -4.43 27.13
N ALA A 173 3.47 -3.60 27.79
CA ALA A 173 3.51 -3.53 29.25
C ALA A 173 2.18 -3.10 29.89
N ARG A 174 1.31 -2.41 29.13
CA ARG A 174 0.03 -1.86 29.62
C ARG A 174 -1.18 -2.74 29.27
N LEU A 175 -0.97 -3.85 28.58
CA LEU A 175 -2.07 -4.75 28.21
C LEU A 175 -2.74 -5.32 29.47
N ASP A 176 -4.05 -5.15 29.53
CA ASP A 176 -4.92 -5.78 30.53
C ASP A 176 -5.69 -6.93 29.89
N VAL A 177 -5.25 -8.17 30.13
CA VAL A 177 -5.78 -9.39 29.53
C VAL A 177 -6.42 -10.27 30.61
N ALA A 178 -7.51 -10.97 30.25
CA ALA A 178 -8.23 -11.81 31.23
C ALA A 178 -7.47 -13.11 31.55
N ASP A 179 -6.84 -13.72 30.53
CA ASP A 179 -6.11 -14.99 30.68
C ASP A 179 -4.80 -14.94 29.86
N PRO A 180 -3.63 -14.74 30.52
CA PRO A 180 -2.34 -14.68 29.85
C PRO A 180 -1.96 -15.94 29.06
N GLU A 181 -2.56 -17.10 29.40
CA GLU A 181 -2.33 -18.38 28.73
C GLU A 181 -3.18 -18.54 27.44
N LYS A 182 -4.20 -17.71 27.28
CA LYS A 182 -5.13 -17.77 26.14
C LYS A 182 -5.08 -16.52 25.26
N LEU A 183 -3.89 -16.19 24.79
CA LEU A 183 -3.68 -15.07 23.87
C LEU A 183 -3.27 -15.53 22.48
N ALA A 184 -3.62 -14.73 21.49
CA ALA A 184 -3.05 -14.83 20.15
C ALA A 184 -2.77 -13.43 19.61
N PHE A 185 -1.81 -13.31 18.70
CA PHE A 185 -1.59 -12.04 17.99
C PHE A 185 -1.71 -12.23 16.48
N ILE A 186 -2.12 -11.16 15.83
CA ILE A 186 -2.15 -10.98 14.38
C ILE A 186 -1.63 -9.57 14.06
N THR A 187 -1.27 -9.32 12.79
CA THR A 187 -0.70 -8.03 12.41
C THR A 187 -1.38 -7.41 11.19
N GLN A 188 -1.35 -6.09 11.11
CA GLN A 188 -1.67 -5.36 9.88
C GLN A 188 -0.68 -5.73 8.77
N THR A 189 -1.14 -5.80 7.51
CA THR A 189 -0.35 -6.31 6.39
C THR A 189 0.75 -5.35 5.90
N THR A 190 0.72 -4.07 6.30
CA THR A 190 1.60 -2.99 5.78
C THR A 190 2.59 -2.43 6.81
N LEU A 191 2.77 -3.11 7.94
CA LEU A 191 3.68 -2.68 9.00
C LEU A 191 5.16 -2.83 8.61
N SER A 192 6.01 -2.17 9.38
CA SER A 192 7.45 -2.46 9.42
C SER A 192 7.71 -3.87 9.89
N VAL A 193 8.53 -4.60 9.14
CA VAL A 193 8.95 -5.95 9.55
C VAL A 193 9.75 -5.91 10.85
N ASP A 194 10.66 -4.94 10.99
CA ASP A 194 11.56 -4.86 12.14
C ASP A 194 10.83 -4.39 13.40
N ASP A 195 10.01 -3.33 13.29
CA ASP A 195 9.23 -2.82 14.44
C ASP A 195 8.22 -3.87 14.90
N THR A 196 7.56 -4.56 13.95
CA THR A 196 6.61 -5.63 14.28
C THR A 196 7.32 -6.77 15.01
N ARG A 197 8.55 -7.12 14.60
CA ARG A 197 9.34 -8.13 15.29
C ARG A 197 9.63 -7.72 16.74
N ALA A 198 10.02 -6.46 16.98
CA ALA A 198 10.25 -5.94 18.34
C ALA A 198 8.98 -6.03 19.21
N VAL A 199 7.80 -5.71 18.65
CA VAL A 199 6.53 -5.86 19.38
C VAL A 199 6.24 -7.34 19.69
N ILE A 200 6.46 -8.24 18.72
CA ILE A 200 6.24 -9.69 18.89
C ILE A 200 7.20 -10.26 19.96
N GLU A 201 8.46 -9.83 19.98
CA GLU A 201 9.44 -10.24 20.99
C GLU A 201 9.00 -9.79 22.40
N ALA A 202 8.57 -8.55 22.55
CA ALA A 202 8.01 -8.05 23.83
C ALA A 202 6.75 -8.81 24.25
N LEU A 203 5.87 -9.18 23.29
CA LEU A 203 4.69 -10.01 23.60
C LEU A 203 5.09 -11.40 24.09
N LYS A 204 6.04 -12.06 23.43
CA LYS A 204 6.53 -13.41 23.79
C LYS A 204 7.27 -13.41 25.13
N GLU A 205 7.99 -12.33 25.44
CA GLU A 205 8.65 -12.16 26.75
C GLU A 205 7.63 -12.03 27.87
N ARG A 206 6.59 -11.20 27.67
CA ARG A 206 5.55 -11.00 28.68
C ARG A 206 4.56 -12.16 28.78
N PHE A 207 4.23 -12.77 27.66
CA PHE A 207 3.22 -13.84 27.52
C PHE A 207 3.81 -15.05 26.78
N PRO A 208 4.58 -15.91 27.47
CA PRO A 208 5.32 -17.01 26.79
C PRO A 208 4.43 -18.00 26.03
N SER A 209 3.14 -18.13 26.43
CA SER A 209 2.16 -19.02 25.81
C SER A 209 1.40 -18.39 24.62
N ILE A 210 1.71 -17.13 24.28
CA ILE A 210 1.05 -16.45 23.17
C ILE A 210 1.35 -17.13 21.83
N VAL A 211 0.34 -17.29 21.00
CA VAL A 211 0.48 -17.86 19.65
C VAL A 211 0.25 -16.80 18.57
N GLY A 212 0.83 -17.00 17.40
CA GLY A 212 0.61 -16.06 16.28
C GLY A 212 1.48 -16.40 15.08
N PRO A 213 1.27 -15.70 13.96
CA PRO A 213 1.93 -15.98 12.67
C PRO A 213 3.37 -15.42 12.57
N ASP A 214 3.96 -14.88 13.63
CA ASP A 214 5.16 -14.07 13.58
C ASP A 214 4.97 -12.87 12.62
N THR A 215 5.93 -12.62 11.72
CA THR A 215 5.79 -11.54 10.71
C THR A 215 5.09 -12.00 9.42
N LYS A 216 4.48 -13.19 9.40
CA LYS A 216 3.90 -13.79 8.17
C LYS A 216 2.58 -13.14 7.73
N ASP A 217 1.96 -12.30 8.57
CA ASP A 217 0.82 -11.48 8.18
C ASP A 217 1.23 -10.22 7.42
N ILE A 218 2.45 -9.73 7.63
CA ILE A 218 2.99 -8.67 6.77
C ILE A 218 3.12 -9.24 5.37
N CYS A 219 2.38 -8.66 4.42
CA CYS A 219 2.26 -9.25 3.10
C CYS A 219 3.61 -9.27 2.34
N TYR A 220 3.75 -10.21 1.40
CA TYR A 220 4.97 -10.34 0.58
C TYR A 220 5.34 -9.03 -0.11
N ALA A 221 4.35 -8.29 -0.61
CA ALA A 221 4.56 -7.04 -1.32
C ALA A 221 5.18 -5.97 -0.42
N THR A 222 4.71 -5.89 0.84
CA THR A 222 5.28 -5.00 1.86
C THR A 222 6.72 -5.40 2.19
N GLN A 223 6.97 -6.69 2.46
CA GLN A 223 8.31 -7.18 2.80
C GLN A 223 9.31 -6.94 1.67
N ASN A 224 8.94 -7.26 0.43
CA ASN A 224 9.80 -7.10 -0.74
C ASN A 224 10.15 -5.63 -0.99
N ARG A 225 9.16 -4.71 -0.91
CA ARG A 225 9.40 -3.27 -1.11
C ARG A 225 10.24 -2.66 0.01
N GLN A 226 10.04 -3.09 1.25
CA GLN A 226 10.89 -2.67 2.37
C GLN A 226 12.34 -3.10 2.19
N ARG A 227 12.55 -4.35 1.76
CA ARG A 227 13.89 -4.86 1.43
C ARG A 227 14.53 -4.03 0.31
N ALA A 228 13.81 -3.82 -0.79
CA ALA A 228 14.29 -3.04 -1.93
C ALA A 228 14.62 -1.58 -1.53
N ALA A 229 13.82 -0.95 -0.66
CA ALA A 229 14.09 0.40 -0.16
C ALA A 229 15.38 0.46 0.70
N ARG A 230 15.64 -0.54 1.55
CA ARG A 230 16.91 -0.62 2.31
C ARG A 230 18.13 -0.80 1.40
N GLU A 231 18.01 -1.66 0.41
CA GLU A 231 19.09 -1.89 -0.56
C GLU A 231 19.34 -0.62 -1.39
N LEU A 232 18.28 0.06 -1.83
CA LEU A 232 18.36 1.32 -2.56
C LEU A 232 19.05 2.42 -1.75
N ALA A 233 18.65 2.59 -0.49
CA ALA A 233 19.18 3.63 0.40
C ALA A 233 20.70 3.55 0.60
N ARG A 234 21.31 2.36 0.44
CA ARG A 234 22.76 2.17 0.56
C ARG A 234 23.56 2.67 -0.65
N LEU A 235 22.89 2.98 -1.75
CA LEU A 235 23.51 3.24 -3.06
C LEU A 235 23.32 4.67 -3.54
N VAL A 236 22.53 5.47 -2.81
CA VAL A 236 22.06 6.79 -3.27
C VAL A 236 22.17 7.83 -2.17
N ASP A 237 22.16 9.10 -2.53
CA ASP A 237 22.24 10.23 -1.60
C ASP A 237 20.87 10.71 -1.14
N VAL A 238 19.83 10.49 -1.97
CA VAL A 238 18.44 10.87 -1.71
C VAL A 238 17.51 9.77 -2.19
N VAL A 239 16.45 9.47 -1.44
CA VAL A 239 15.39 8.54 -1.84
C VAL A 239 14.08 9.30 -2.01
N LEU A 240 13.48 9.18 -3.18
CA LEU A 240 12.14 9.66 -3.51
C LEU A 240 11.18 8.47 -3.49
N VAL A 241 10.16 8.53 -2.65
CA VAL A 241 9.13 7.51 -2.52
C VAL A 241 7.85 8.00 -3.17
N VAL A 242 7.47 7.44 -4.29
CA VAL A 242 6.19 7.75 -4.94
C VAL A 242 5.05 7.09 -4.19
N GLY A 243 4.11 7.87 -3.68
CA GLY A 243 2.98 7.34 -2.91
C GLY A 243 2.16 8.41 -2.21
N ALA A 244 0.97 8.03 -1.73
CA ALA A 244 0.06 8.93 -1.04
C ALA A 244 0.39 9.06 0.45
N PRO A 245 0.17 10.25 1.06
CA PRO A 245 0.42 10.48 2.50
C PRO A 245 -0.40 9.60 3.43
N ASN A 246 -1.60 9.16 3.02
CA ASN A 246 -2.45 8.25 3.77
C ASN A 246 -2.12 6.76 3.52
N SER A 247 -1.13 6.44 2.68
CA SER A 247 -0.68 5.07 2.45
C SER A 247 0.33 4.64 3.50
N SER A 248 -0.05 3.73 4.40
CA SER A 248 0.84 3.15 5.42
C SER A 248 2.11 2.54 4.78
N ASN A 249 1.96 1.77 3.70
CA ASN A 249 3.11 1.18 3.00
C ASN A 249 4.07 2.26 2.45
N SER A 250 3.56 3.34 1.83
CA SER A 250 4.42 4.38 1.23
C SER A 250 5.18 5.16 2.30
N ASN A 251 4.51 5.54 3.40
CA ASN A 251 5.16 6.19 4.54
C ASN A 251 6.27 5.30 5.09
N ARG A 252 6.00 3.98 5.23
CA ARG A 252 7.00 3.06 5.77
C ARG A 252 8.25 2.94 4.90
N LEU A 253 8.12 2.97 3.57
CA LEU A 253 9.29 2.98 2.67
C LEU A 253 10.15 4.24 2.87
N ARG A 254 9.52 5.39 3.06
CA ARG A 254 10.23 6.65 3.37
C ARG A 254 10.97 6.57 4.71
N GLU A 255 10.30 6.04 5.73
CA GLU A 255 10.88 5.88 7.07
C GLU A 255 12.09 4.95 7.05
N ILE A 256 11.99 3.79 6.38
CA ILE A 256 13.09 2.83 6.23
C ILE A 256 14.30 3.45 5.53
N ALA A 257 14.09 4.28 4.51
CA ALA A 257 15.18 4.98 3.85
C ALA A 257 15.82 6.01 4.81
N ALA A 258 15.01 6.77 5.58
CA ALA A 258 15.50 7.71 6.57
C ALA A 258 16.27 7.02 7.71
N GLU A 259 15.79 5.89 8.21
CA GLU A 259 16.46 5.05 9.21
C GLU A 259 17.82 4.53 8.72
N SER A 260 17.98 4.38 7.41
CA SER A 260 19.26 4.03 6.78
C SER A 260 20.23 5.21 6.67
N GLY A 261 19.87 6.40 7.18
CA GLY A 261 20.70 7.61 7.18
C GLY A 261 20.65 8.43 5.88
N VAL A 262 19.69 8.16 5.00
CA VAL A 262 19.54 8.84 3.70
C VAL A 262 18.36 9.81 3.72
N ALA A 263 18.54 11.01 3.17
CA ALA A 263 17.43 11.95 2.99
C ALA A 263 16.32 11.30 2.15
N SER A 264 15.10 11.30 2.66
CA SER A 264 14.00 10.58 2.01
C SER A 264 12.71 11.37 2.05
N TYR A 265 12.04 11.44 0.90
CA TYR A 265 10.85 12.26 0.70
C TYR A 265 9.72 11.44 0.09
N LEU A 266 8.51 11.62 0.64
CA LEU A 266 7.29 11.07 0.07
C LEU A 266 6.72 12.07 -0.91
N ILE A 267 6.41 11.63 -2.12
CA ILE A 267 5.95 12.45 -3.23
C ILE A 267 4.72 11.82 -3.89
N GLU A 268 3.62 12.58 -3.98
CA GLU A 268 2.39 12.08 -4.60
C GLU A 268 2.49 12.01 -6.12
N ASP A 269 3.12 13.04 -6.72
CA ASP A 269 3.36 13.15 -8.15
C ASP A 269 4.59 14.02 -8.43
N ALA A 270 5.03 14.05 -9.69
CA ALA A 270 6.23 14.79 -10.12
C ALA A 270 6.18 16.31 -9.84
N ARG A 271 4.98 16.91 -9.73
CA ARG A 271 4.81 18.36 -9.46
C ARG A 271 5.19 18.70 -8.02
N ALA A 272 5.13 17.75 -7.11
CA ALA A 272 5.51 17.92 -5.72
C ALA A 272 7.03 17.82 -5.48
N LEU A 273 7.84 17.55 -6.53
CA LEU A 273 9.29 17.50 -6.41
C LEU A 273 9.86 18.89 -6.11
N ASP A 274 10.49 19.02 -4.94
CA ASP A 274 11.28 20.19 -4.60
C ASP A 274 12.74 19.99 -5.06
N ALA A 275 13.20 20.81 -6.00
CA ALA A 275 14.55 20.69 -6.54
C ALA A 275 15.65 20.83 -5.47
N ARG A 276 15.37 21.51 -4.35
CA ARG A 276 16.30 21.66 -3.22
C ARG A 276 16.63 20.33 -2.53
N TRP A 277 15.79 19.33 -2.68
CA TRP A 277 16.06 17.99 -2.15
C TRP A 277 17.20 17.28 -2.88
N LEU A 278 17.53 17.78 -4.07
CA LEU A 278 18.59 17.24 -4.93
C LEU A 278 19.91 17.99 -4.81
N ASP A 279 19.97 19.05 -3.99
CA ASP A 279 21.18 19.87 -3.83
C ASP A 279 22.36 19.01 -3.34
N GLY A 280 23.39 18.91 -4.15
CA GLY A 280 24.59 18.12 -3.85
C GLY A 280 24.45 16.60 -4.04
N ALA A 281 23.28 16.12 -4.46
CA ALA A 281 23.07 14.69 -4.70
C ALA A 281 23.65 14.27 -6.07
N SER A 282 24.51 13.27 -6.06
CA SER A 282 25.05 12.62 -7.27
C SER A 282 24.25 11.38 -7.68
N ALA A 283 23.49 10.82 -6.74
CA ALA A 283 22.67 9.63 -6.95
C ALA A 283 21.30 9.77 -6.26
N VAL A 284 20.23 9.57 -7.02
CA VAL A 284 18.84 9.62 -6.57
C VAL A 284 18.19 8.26 -6.71
N GLY A 285 17.63 7.73 -5.62
CA GLY A 285 16.87 6.50 -5.61
C GLY A 285 15.38 6.79 -5.77
N ILE A 286 14.69 6.01 -6.57
CA ILE A 286 13.23 6.06 -6.69
C ILE A 286 12.65 4.71 -6.31
N THR A 287 11.72 4.74 -5.37
CA THR A 287 10.83 3.62 -5.07
C THR A 287 9.38 4.08 -5.12
N ALA A 288 8.44 3.14 -5.09
CA ALA A 288 7.02 3.44 -5.13
C ALA A 288 6.23 2.48 -4.23
N GLY A 289 5.27 3.02 -3.50
CA GLY A 289 4.37 2.24 -2.68
C GLY A 289 3.50 1.28 -3.49
N ALA A 290 2.98 0.25 -2.82
CA ALA A 290 2.17 -0.80 -3.44
C ALA A 290 0.87 -0.33 -4.09
N SER A 291 0.46 0.91 -3.86
CA SER A 291 -0.73 1.55 -4.46
C SER A 291 -0.38 2.66 -5.47
N ALA A 292 0.90 2.87 -5.79
CA ALA A 292 1.34 3.88 -6.74
C ALA A 292 1.47 3.30 -8.16
N PRO A 293 0.75 3.84 -9.16
CA PRO A 293 0.85 3.38 -10.54
C PRO A 293 2.21 3.75 -11.17
N ALA A 294 2.63 2.96 -12.16
CA ALA A 294 3.93 3.13 -12.84
C ALA A 294 4.07 4.51 -13.50
N VAL A 295 3.00 5.05 -14.04
CA VAL A 295 2.99 6.37 -14.70
C VAL A 295 3.51 7.48 -13.79
N LEU A 296 3.23 7.45 -12.49
CA LEU A 296 3.75 8.47 -11.56
C LEU A 296 5.27 8.38 -11.37
N VAL A 297 5.84 7.19 -11.48
CA VAL A 297 7.30 6.99 -11.48
C VAL A 297 7.90 7.49 -12.78
N GLU A 298 7.24 7.22 -13.90
CA GLU A 298 7.66 7.68 -15.24
C GLU A 298 7.65 9.22 -15.33
N ASP A 299 6.59 9.85 -14.84
CA ASP A 299 6.49 11.32 -14.76
C ASP A 299 7.59 11.91 -13.87
N LEU A 300 7.92 11.26 -12.75
CA LEU A 300 9.01 11.70 -11.88
C LEU A 300 10.38 11.59 -12.57
N ILE A 301 10.64 10.51 -13.30
CA ILE A 301 11.86 10.34 -14.10
C ILE A 301 11.95 11.42 -15.18
N ALA A 302 10.87 11.70 -15.89
CA ALA A 302 10.80 12.77 -16.86
C ALA A 302 11.13 14.14 -16.23
N ARG A 303 10.55 14.41 -15.05
CA ARG A 303 10.83 15.65 -14.31
C ARG A 303 12.29 15.77 -13.87
N LEU A 304 12.91 14.69 -13.42
CA LEU A 304 14.34 14.69 -13.10
C LEU A 304 15.22 14.95 -14.34
N SER A 305 14.82 14.41 -15.50
CA SER A 305 15.52 14.63 -16.78
C SER A 305 15.46 16.08 -17.27
N GLU A 306 14.44 16.84 -16.86
CA GLU A 306 14.37 18.29 -17.12
C GLU A 306 15.37 19.09 -16.25
N LEU A 307 15.71 18.57 -15.06
CA LEU A 307 16.59 19.25 -14.11
C LEU A 307 18.07 18.93 -14.32
N ALA A 308 18.39 17.71 -14.77
CA ALA A 308 19.78 17.26 -14.98
C ALA A 308 19.86 16.20 -16.08
N THR A 309 21.08 15.99 -16.62
CA THR A 309 21.36 14.78 -17.41
C THR A 309 21.36 13.58 -16.47
N ILE A 310 20.52 12.57 -16.74
CA ILE A 310 20.39 11.40 -15.86
C ILE A 310 20.95 10.13 -16.53
N GLU A 311 21.50 9.25 -15.69
CA GLU A 311 21.79 7.86 -16.03
C GLU A 311 20.83 6.96 -15.23
N LEU A 312 19.89 6.30 -15.92
CA LEU A 312 18.85 5.48 -15.32
C LEU A 312 19.29 4.01 -15.21
N SER A 313 19.12 3.43 -14.02
CA SER A 313 19.35 2.01 -13.77
C SER A 313 18.28 1.42 -12.88
N VAL A 314 18.15 0.10 -12.89
CA VAL A 314 17.22 -0.64 -12.03
C VAL A 314 18.01 -1.54 -11.10
N LEU A 315 17.74 -1.44 -9.79
CA LEU A 315 18.35 -2.31 -8.79
C LEU A 315 17.88 -3.76 -9.02
N PRO A 316 18.79 -4.73 -9.06
CA PRO A 316 18.39 -6.14 -9.08
C PRO A 316 17.50 -6.48 -7.87
N GLY A 317 16.40 -7.20 -8.11
CA GLY A 317 15.44 -7.49 -7.05
C GLY A 317 14.51 -8.63 -7.39
N VAL A 318 13.56 -8.89 -6.50
CA VAL A 318 12.59 -10.00 -6.64
C VAL A 318 11.59 -9.65 -7.73
N THR A 319 11.30 -10.62 -8.61
CA THR A 319 10.16 -10.58 -9.52
C THR A 319 8.94 -11.19 -8.82
N GLU A 320 7.85 -10.42 -8.74
CA GLU A 320 6.61 -10.87 -8.11
C GLU A 320 5.69 -11.49 -9.18
N ASN A 321 5.36 -12.77 -9.04
CA ASN A 321 4.50 -13.53 -9.96
C ASN A 321 3.18 -13.95 -9.29
N VAL A 322 2.70 -13.15 -8.32
CA VAL A 322 1.46 -13.42 -7.60
C VAL A 322 0.29 -12.88 -8.40
N ARG A 323 -0.75 -13.72 -8.56
CA ARG A 323 -2.03 -13.32 -9.12
C ARG A 323 -3.16 -13.82 -8.22
N PHE A 324 -4.17 -12.99 -8.02
CA PHE A 324 -5.34 -13.35 -7.25
C PHE A 324 -6.56 -13.54 -8.18
N ARG A 325 -7.41 -14.51 -7.84
CA ARG A 325 -8.63 -14.76 -8.59
C ARG A 325 -9.60 -13.60 -8.44
N MET A 326 -10.32 -13.31 -9.54
CA MET A 326 -11.45 -12.39 -9.52
C MET A 326 -12.63 -12.95 -8.73
N PRO A 327 -13.48 -12.09 -8.15
CA PRO A 327 -14.74 -12.51 -7.60
C PRO A 327 -15.59 -13.24 -8.64
N PRO A 328 -16.36 -14.28 -8.25
CA PRO A 328 -17.20 -15.04 -9.19
C PRO A 328 -18.14 -14.17 -10.03
N GLN A 329 -18.62 -13.06 -9.45
CA GLN A 329 -19.51 -12.10 -10.10
C GLN A 329 -18.89 -11.42 -11.35
N LEU A 330 -17.55 -11.40 -11.44
CA LEU A 330 -16.79 -10.73 -12.51
C LEU A 330 -15.88 -11.68 -13.30
N ALA A 331 -15.97 -12.98 -13.08
CA ALA A 331 -15.08 -13.97 -13.71
C ALA A 331 -15.30 -14.11 -15.21
N ASP A 332 -16.47 -13.70 -15.70
CA ASP A 332 -16.89 -13.74 -17.12
C ASP A 332 -16.52 -12.47 -17.91
N VAL A 333 -16.01 -11.46 -17.25
CA VAL A 333 -15.58 -10.20 -17.89
C VAL A 333 -14.07 -10.24 -18.12
N ALA A 334 -13.62 -10.11 -19.37
CA ALA A 334 -12.19 -10.04 -19.69
C ALA A 334 -11.60 -8.71 -19.19
N GLY A 335 -10.45 -8.76 -18.53
CA GLY A 335 -9.74 -7.54 -18.09
C GLY A 335 -9.05 -6.83 -19.26
N ASP A 336 -8.75 -5.53 -19.08
CA ASP A 336 -8.01 -4.75 -20.08
C ASP A 336 -6.62 -5.37 -20.37
N SER A 337 -6.00 -6.03 -19.39
CA SER A 337 -4.71 -6.74 -19.54
C SER A 337 -4.80 -8.04 -20.38
N GLU A 338 -5.99 -8.55 -20.66
CA GLU A 338 -6.23 -9.74 -21.48
C GLU A 338 -6.64 -9.39 -22.92
N ARG A 339 -6.75 -8.08 -23.23
CA ARG A 339 -7.17 -7.56 -24.55
C ARG A 339 -6.01 -6.99 -25.39
N GLU A 340 -4.78 -6.89 -24.82
CA GLU A 340 -3.52 -6.56 -25.50
C GLU A 340 -2.68 -7.83 -25.76
#